data_16f5a38f4985d13982198b6ace3bd37e
#
_entry.id   16f5a38f4985d13982198b6ace3bd37e
#
_cell.length_a   1.000
_cell.length_b   1.000
_cell.length_c   1.000
_cell.angle_alpha   90.00
_cell.angle_beta   90.00
_cell.angle_gamma   90.00
#
_symmetry.space_group_name_H-M   'P 1'
#
loop_
_entity.id
_entity.type
_entity.pdbx_description
1 polymer ?
#
loop_
_entity_poly.entity_id
_entity_poly.type
_entity_poly.pdbx_seq_one_letter_code
_entity_poly.pdbx_strand_id
1 'polypeptide(L)'
;MDAEVILIDEGITETPLDLDADLIGISAITGTAPRSYSLADHFRSRGIPVVLGGVHPTLVPQEAAEHADSIVVGYAEQTWPQLLRDFVGGAMRERYDQDPNLSLADLPFPRRDLLPSRHYVTMNTVEATRGCIHSCRFCVVPSAWGRPLQRPVGDVVADIKQMRMRRLIFLDLNLIADVDYAKELFTELATLKLKWGGLTTTMIAWDDELLDLAARSGCRGLLLGFESLSRGSLAETRKSFNMRTDYYDVVRRLHERGISIMGCFVFGFDGDTPDVFEQTVDFVMDVNIDLPRYAILTPFPSTPLFRQLENEGRILTRDWSLYDGQHVVHEPMQMSPEWLLSGTEWAWKRTYEHRSIAKRLLCSRIQMPTLYAANLGYRFYANNLSTFYNCDWVVRRERAAA
;
A
#
# COMPACT_ATOMS: atom_id res chain seq x y z
N MET A 1 -8.85 13.10 28.55
CA MET A 1 -8.58 14.40 27.88
C MET A 1 -9.75 14.64 26.95
N ASP A 2 -10.45 15.75 27.13
CA ASP A 2 -11.44 16.22 26.17
C ASP A 2 -10.70 17.01 25.09
N ALA A 3 -10.77 16.54 23.85
CA ALA A 3 -10.16 17.18 22.69
C ALA A 3 -11.14 17.16 21.52
N GLU A 4 -11.30 18.28 20.86
CA GLU A 4 -11.95 18.33 19.56
C GLU A 4 -10.95 17.87 18.49
N VAL A 5 -11.36 16.92 17.63
CA VAL A 5 -10.49 16.37 16.58
C VAL A 5 -11.07 16.73 15.22
N ILE A 6 -10.31 17.48 14.44
CA ILE A 6 -10.59 17.74 13.03
C ILE A 6 -9.71 16.81 12.20
N LEU A 7 -10.33 15.95 11.39
CA LEU A 7 -9.62 15.02 10.51
C LEU A 7 -9.74 15.49 9.05
N ILE A 8 -8.60 15.74 8.41
CA ILE A 8 -8.51 16.19 7.02
C ILE A 8 -7.73 15.16 6.21
N ASP A 9 -8.31 14.72 5.11
CA ASP A 9 -7.64 13.88 4.10
C ASP A 9 -7.40 14.74 2.86
N GLU A 10 -6.13 15.12 2.61
CA GLU A 10 -5.74 15.94 1.47
C GLU A 10 -5.93 15.23 0.11
N GLY A 11 -6.14 13.94 0.09
CA GLY A 11 -6.60 13.24 -1.10
C GLY A 11 -8.04 13.60 -1.51
N ILE A 12 -8.80 14.26 -0.63
CA ILE A 12 -10.21 14.62 -0.82
C ILE A 12 -10.42 16.13 -0.74
N THR A 13 -9.82 16.79 0.25
CA THR A 13 -10.04 18.21 0.53
C THR A 13 -8.73 18.86 0.93
N GLU A 14 -8.42 19.99 0.34
CA GLU A 14 -7.22 20.78 0.71
C GLU A 14 -7.32 21.26 2.16
N THR A 15 -6.21 21.20 2.88
CA THR A 15 -6.10 21.70 4.25
C THR A 15 -6.24 23.23 4.26
N PRO A 16 -7.22 23.81 4.98
CA PRO A 16 -7.32 25.25 5.15
C PRO A 16 -6.07 25.80 5.84
N LEU A 17 -5.39 26.74 5.21
CA LEU A 17 -4.15 27.32 5.76
C LEU A 17 -4.40 28.27 6.95
N ASP A 18 -5.62 28.72 7.13
CA ASP A 18 -6.08 29.54 8.26
C ASP A 18 -6.63 28.72 9.43
N LEU A 19 -6.55 27.39 9.37
CA LEU A 19 -7.02 26.51 10.43
C LEU A 19 -6.51 26.95 11.81
N ASP A 20 -7.41 27.04 12.77
CA ASP A 20 -7.11 27.33 14.16
C ASP A 20 -7.09 26.00 14.95
N ALA A 21 -5.94 25.70 15.56
CA ALA A 21 -5.72 24.46 16.30
C ALA A 21 -4.60 24.66 17.33
N ASP A 22 -4.67 23.94 18.45
CA ASP A 22 -3.62 23.94 19.47
C ASP A 22 -2.42 23.06 19.06
N LEU A 23 -2.67 22.03 18.23
CA LEU A 23 -1.67 21.07 17.76
C LEU A 23 -2.09 20.53 16.40
N ILE A 24 -1.13 20.41 15.47
CA ILE A 24 -1.32 19.79 14.16
C ILE A 24 -0.53 18.48 14.10
N GLY A 25 -1.21 17.38 13.76
CA GLY A 25 -0.56 16.10 13.46
C GLY A 25 -0.67 15.78 11.97
N ILE A 26 0.44 15.52 11.31
CA ILE A 26 0.49 15.18 9.89
C ILE A 26 1.10 13.79 9.71
N SER A 27 0.39 12.90 9.01
CA SER A 27 0.90 11.58 8.64
C SER A 27 1.29 11.56 7.17
N ALA A 28 2.56 11.25 6.87
CA ALA A 28 3.13 11.29 5.53
C ALA A 28 3.64 9.93 5.05
N ILE A 29 3.37 9.62 3.77
CA ILE A 29 4.12 8.65 2.99
C ILE A 29 5.19 9.38 2.17
N THR A 30 6.13 8.65 1.55
CA THR A 30 7.25 9.29 0.85
C THR A 30 6.78 10.23 -0.27
N GLY A 31 5.83 9.82 -1.11
CA GLY A 31 5.32 10.66 -2.20
C GLY A 31 4.59 11.94 -1.74
N THR A 32 4.13 12.01 -0.51
CA THR A 32 3.46 13.21 0.04
C THR A 32 4.35 14.04 0.97
N ALA A 33 5.58 13.63 1.22
CA ALA A 33 6.47 14.30 2.16
C ALA A 33 6.72 15.77 1.84
N PRO A 34 7.00 16.20 0.59
CA PRO A 34 7.20 17.63 0.28
C PRO A 34 5.97 18.48 0.62
N ARG A 35 4.76 17.98 0.37
CA ARG A 35 3.53 18.65 0.76
C ARG A 35 3.38 18.71 2.27
N SER A 36 3.65 17.62 2.96
CA SER A 36 3.59 17.53 4.42
C SER A 36 4.55 18.51 5.09
N TYR A 37 5.78 18.66 4.57
CA TYR A 37 6.75 19.64 5.04
C TYR A 37 6.29 21.08 4.81
N SER A 38 5.74 21.36 3.62
CA SER A 38 5.18 22.69 3.32
C SER A 38 4.05 23.09 4.27
N LEU A 39 3.16 22.17 4.60
CA LEU A 39 2.11 22.39 5.59
C LEU A 39 2.68 22.57 7.00
N ALA A 40 3.62 21.71 7.39
CA ALA A 40 4.25 21.79 8.70
C ALA A 40 4.94 23.13 8.92
N ASP A 41 5.76 23.58 7.97
CA ASP A 41 6.45 24.87 8.01
C ASP A 41 5.47 26.05 8.07
N HIS A 42 4.36 25.96 7.30
CA HIS A 42 3.31 26.98 7.32
C HIS A 42 2.70 27.12 8.71
N PHE A 43 2.23 26.02 9.33
CA PHE A 43 1.58 26.10 10.64
C PHE A 43 2.56 26.48 11.76
N ARG A 44 3.80 26.00 11.71
CA ARG A 44 4.88 26.42 12.63
C ARG A 44 5.15 27.92 12.52
N SER A 45 5.15 28.50 11.30
CA SER A 45 5.32 29.94 11.12
C SER A 45 4.18 30.77 11.75
N ARG A 46 3.01 30.17 11.96
CA ARG A 46 1.87 30.75 12.70
C ARG A 46 1.95 30.51 14.21
N GLY A 47 2.98 29.84 14.69
CA GLY A 47 3.16 29.52 16.11
C GLY A 47 2.34 28.31 16.58
N ILE A 48 1.81 27.48 15.67
CA ILE A 48 1.08 26.26 15.99
C ILE A 48 2.07 25.10 15.97
N PRO A 49 2.24 24.35 17.06
CA PRO A 49 3.12 23.19 17.10
C PRO A 49 2.68 22.09 16.12
N VAL A 50 3.66 21.49 15.44
CA VAL A 50 3.43 20.45 14.44
C VAL A 50 4.15 19.16 14.80
N VAL A 51 3.43 18.05 14.67
CA VAL A 51 3.94 16.69 14.81
C VAL A 51 3.91 15.99 13.45
N LEU A 52 5.04 15.45 13.00
CA LEU A 52 5.12 14.60 11.82
C LEU A 52 5.22 13.13 12.20
N GLY A 53 4.47 12.28 11.52
CA GLY A 53 4.48 10.83 11.67
C GLY A 53 4.19 10.10 10.36
N GLY A 54 4.00 8.78 10.43
CA GLY A 54 3.75 7.93 9.27
C GLY A 54 5.02 7.31 8.70
N VAL A 55 4.90 6.75 7.49
CA VAL A 55 5.98 5.96 6.87
C VAL A 55 7.23 6.81 6.61
N HIS A 56 7.06 7.97 6.01
CA HIS A 56 8.23 8.77 5.60
C HIS A 56 9.02 9.31 6.79
N PRO A 57 8.42 9.97 7.80
CA PRO A 57 9.15 10.37 9.00
C PRO A 57 9.79 9.20 9.77
N THR A 58 9.22 8.00 9.66
CA THR A 58 9.83 6.79 10.23
C THR A 58 11.10 6.38 9.46
N LEU A 59 11.12 6.52 8.13
CA LEU A 59 12.25 6.15 7.28
C LEU A 59 13.38 7.18 7.32
N VAL A 60 13.06 8.47 7.38
CA VAL A 60 14.02 9.60 7.36
C VAL A 60 13.74 10.59 8.49
N PRO A 61 13.87 10.16 9.77
CA PRO A 61 13.46 10.98 10.91
C PRO A 61 14.26 12.26 11.07
N GLN A 62 15.52 12.29 10.62
CA GLN A 62 16.36 13.48 10.72
C GLN A 62 15.84 14.61 9.81
N GLU A 63 15.49 14.30 8.55
CA GLU A 63 14.91 15.25 7.61
C GLU A 63 13.54 15.75 8.12
N ALA A 64 12.68 14.83 8.57
CA ALA A 64 11.37 15.20 9.09
C ALA A 64 11.43 16.11 10.33
N ALA A 65 12.45 15.94 11.17
CA ALA A 65 12.66 16.77 12.37
C ALA A 65 12.99 18.24 12.05
N GLU A 66 13.51 18.54 10.87
CA GLU A 66 13.76 19.92 10.43
C GLU A 66 12.46 20.70 10.24
N HIS A 67 11.36 20.00 9.91
CA HIS A 67 10.05 20.55 9.59
C HIS A 67 9.02 20.44 10.71
N ALA A 68 9.34 19.84 11.87
CA ALA A 68 8.39 19.59 12.94
C ALA A 68 8.92 19.98 14.32
N ASP A 69 8.01 20.22 15.26
CA ASP A 69 8.34 20.42 16.67
C ASP A 69 8.49 19.07 17.39
N SER A 70 7.87 18.03 16.83
CA SER A 70 8.01 16.65 17.29
C SER A 70 7.83 15.67 16.12
N ILE A 71 8.49 14.51 16.21
CA ILE A 71 8.30 13.41 15.27
C ILE A 71 7.88 12.13 16.00
N VAL A 72 7.00 11.34 15.35
CA VAL A 72 6.60 10.01 15.80
C VAL A 72 7.17 8.98 14.84
N VAL A 73 8.03 8.10 15.34
CA VAL A 73 8.73 7.07 14.57
C VAL A 73 8.10 5.71 14.87
N GLY A 74 7.65 5.02 13.83
CA GLY A 74 6.92 3.76 13.93
C GLY A 74 5.42 3.94 14.16
N TYR A 75 4.79 2.94 14.77
CA TYR A 75 3.36 2.96 15.08
C TYR A 75 3.06 3.88 16.27
N ALA A 76 1.94 4.59 16.20
CA ALA A 76 1.62 5.70 17.11
C ALA A 76 0.68 5.33 18.26
N GLU A 77 0.18 4.09 18.36
CA GLU A 77 -0.87 3.72 19.31
C GLU A 77 -0.53 3.99 20.77
N GLN A 78 0.72 3.84 21.14
CA GLN A 78 1.19 4.13 22.49
C GLN A 78 1.83 5.51 22.62
N THR A 79 2.54 5.92 21.58
CA THR A 79 3.29 7.18 21.57
C THR A 79 2.39 8.40 21.38
N TRP A 80 1.34 8.33 20.58
CA TRP A 80 0.43 9.45 20.37
C TRP A 80 -0.30 9.87 21.66
N PRO A 81 -0.92 8.96 22.44
CA PRO A 81 -1.49 9.34 23.75
C PRO A 81 -0.46 9.90 24.73
N GLN A 82 0.79 9.42 24.70
CA GLN A 82 1.86 9.97 25.53
C GLN A 82 2.23 11.38 25.09
N LEU A 83 2.42 11.60 23.78
CA LEU A 83 2.70 12.91 23.21
C LEU A 83 1.63 13.94 23.58
N LEU A 84 0.36 13.58 23.48
CA LEU A 84 -0.74 14.47 23.85
C LEU A 84 -0.72 14.84 25.36
N ARG A 85 -0.38 13.92 26.24
CA ARG A 85 -0.20 14.23 27.68
C ARG A 85 0.97 15.16 27.91
N ASP A 86 2.10 14.89 27.25
CA ASP A 86 3.30 15.70 27.35
C ASP A 86 3.07 17.12 26.80
N PHE A 87 2.32 17.22 25.68
CA PHE A 87 1.92 18.50 25.07
C PHE A 87 1.09 19.36 26.04
N VAL A 88 0.02 18.79 26.62
CA VAL A 88 -0.81 19.49 27.61
C VAL A 88 -0.03 19.88 28.87
N GLY A 89 0.94 19.05 29.24
CA GLY A 89 1.85 19.34 30.36
C GLY A 89 2.98 20.33 30.05
N GLY A 90 3.07 20.84 28.80
CA GLY A 90 4.15 21.73 28.37
C GLY A 90 5.53 21.05 28.29
N ALA A 91 5.56 19.73 28.14
CA ALA A 91 6.77 18.90 28.15
C ALA A 91 6.87 18.00 26.90
N MET A 92 6.28 18.44 25.76
CA MET A 92 6.38 17.71 24.49
C MET A 92 7.84 17.51 24.09
N ARG A 93 8.20 16.28 23.75
CA ARG A 93 9.56 15.92 23.31
C ARG A 93 9.69 16.10 21.81
N GLU A 94 10.91 16.29 21.34
CA GLU A 94 11.22 16.38 19.91
C GLU A 94 10.99 15.05 19.16
N ARG A 95 11.03 13.92 19.89
CA ARG A 95 10.88 12.59 19.27
C ARG A 95 10.20 11.58 20.20
N TYR A 96 9.32 10.76 19.59
CA TYR A 96 8.67 9.61 20.22
C TYR A 96 8.88 8.38 19.33
N ASP A 97 9.56 7.38 19.87
CA ASP A 97 9.80 6.12 19.18
C ASP A 97 8.80 5.06 19.64
N GLN A 98 8.36 4.23 18.69
CA GLN A 98 7.53 3.07 18.97
C GLN A 98 8.17 2.17 20.02
N ASP A 99 7.36 1.69 20.97
CA ASP A 99 7.81 0.66 21.91
C ASP A 99 8.15 -0.64 21.15
N PRO A 100 9.36 -1.20 21.37
CA PRO A 100 9.72 -2.49 20.77
C PRO A 100 8.77 -3.64 21.14
N ASN A 101 8.05 -3.51 22.26
CA ASN A 101 7.10 -4.49 22.77
C ASN A 101 5.63 -4.13 22.46
N LEU A 102 5.40 -3.23 21.50
CA LEU A 102 4.06 -2.87 21.06
C LEU A 102 3.19 -4.12 20.86
N SER A 103 2.02 -4.13 21.49
CA SER A 103 0.95 -5.11 21.28
C SER A 103 -0.19 -4.46 20.50
N LEU A 104 -0.84 -5.23 19.64
CA LEU A 104 -2.06 -4.81 18.95
C LEU A 104 -3.34 -5.29 19.64
N ALA A 105 -3.24 -5.88 20.83
CA ALA A 105 -4.41 -6.23 21.66
C ALA A 105 -5.06 -4.97 22.24
N ASP A 106 -6.36 -5.01 22.41
CA ASP A 106 -7.18 -3.97 23.06
C ASP A 106 -7.07 -2.58 22.39
N LEU A 107 -6.69 -2.53 21.12
CA LEU A 107 -6.69 -1.27 20.38
C LEU A 107 -8.11 -0.73 20.22
N PRO A 108 -8.32 0.60 20.35
CA PRO A 108 -9.62 1.20 20.10
C PRO A 108 -10.05 0.97 18.65
N PHE A 109 -11.34 0.85 18.44
CA PHE A 109 -11.87 0.75 17.08
C PHE A 109 -11.68 2.07 16.32
N PRO A 110 -11.32 2.01 15.03
CA PRO A 110 -11.19 3.21 14.22
C PRO A 110 -12.49 4.03 14.17
N ARG A 111 -12.37 5.35 14.36
CA ARG A 111 -13.47 6.32 14.31
C ARG A 111 -13.82 6.64 12.84
N ARG A 112 -14.36 5.65 12.13
CA ARG A 112 -14.74 5.75 10.72
C ARG A 112 -15.83 6.81 10.47
N ASP A 113 -16.55 7.20 11.51
CA ASP A 113 -17.57 8.23 11.50
C ASP A 113 -17.02 9.66 11.31
N LEU A 114 -15.74 9.89 11.57
CA LEU A 114 -15.08 11.19 11.38
C LEU A 114 -14.79 11.54 9.92
N LEU A 115 -14.87 10.57 9.01
CA LEU A 115 -14.60 10.77 7.58
C LEU A 115 -15.89 10.78 6.76
N PRO A 116 -16.00 11.66 5.73
CA PRO A 116 -17.17 11.73 4.85
C PRO A 116 -17.22 10.53 3.90
N SER A 117 -17.99 9.51 4.26
CA SER A 117 -18.04 8.20 3.54
C SER A 117 -18.32 8.33 2.03
N ARG A 118 -18.99 9.41 1.58
CA ARG A 118 -19.33 9.65 0.16
C ARG A 118 -18.11 9.85 -0.76
N HIS A 119 -16.95 10.17 -0.19
CA HIS A 119 -15.73 10.44 -0.95
C HIS A 119 -14.81 9.21 -1.06
N TYR A 120 -15.14 8.12 -0.39
CA TYR A 120 -14.34 6.89 -0.39
C TYR A 120 -15.04 5.77 -1.15
N VAL A 121 -14.27 4.97 -1.86
CA VAL A 121 -14.78 3.74 -2.51
C VAL A 121 -15.38 2.80 -1.46
N THR A 122 -14.77 2.72 -0.29
CA THR A 122 -15.28 2.02 0.88
C THR A 122 -14.63 2.53 2.17
N MET A 123 -15.43 2.58 3.24
CA MET A 123 -14.93 2.80 4.61
C MET A 123 -14.78 1.47 5.38
N ASN A 124 -15.17 0.35 4.75
CA ASN A 124 -15.18 -0.95 5.40
C ASN A 124 -13.81 -1.60 5.28
N THR A 125 -12.84 -1.01 5.93
CA THR A 125 -11.48 -1.51 6.01
C THR A 125 -11.18 -2.03 7.40
N VAL A 126 -10.39 -3.09 7.47
CA VAL A 126 -9.94 -3.70 8.72
C VAL A 126 -8.48 -4.11 8.57
N GLU A 127 -7.78 -4.12 9.69
CA GLU A 127 -6.42 -4.60 9.77
C GLU A 127 -6.34 -5.68 10.85
N ALA A 128 -5.85 -6.85 10.48
CA ALA A 128 -5.65 -7.98 11.39
C ALA A 128 -4.18 -8.13 11.77
N THR A 129 -3.27 -7.82 10.82
CA THR A 129 -1.82 -7.94 11.00
C THR A 129 -1.11 -6.70 10.49
N ARG A 130 0.06 -6.41 11.05
CA ARG A 130 0.97 -5.35 10.60
C ARG A 130 2.33 -5.91 10.28
N GLY A 131 3.02 -5.29 9.32
CA GLY A 131 4.35 -5.73 8.92
C GLY A 131 4.32 -6.95 8.00
N CYS A 132 5.49 -7.54 7.78
CA CYS A 132 5.67 -8.70 6.92
C CYS A 132 6.90 -9.50 7.39
N ILE A 133 6.85 -10.82 7.23
CA ILE A 133 7.98 -11.71 7.56
C ILE A 133 9.10 -11.68 6.50
N HIS A 134 8.81 -11.14 5.33
CA HIS A 134 9.77 -11.10 4.23
C HIS A 134 10.64 -9.84 4.28
N SER A 135 11.88 -9.97 3.82
CA SER A 135 12.88 -8.88 3.79
C SER A 135 13.22 -8.46 2.36
N CYS A 136 12.18 -8.25 1.51
CA CYS A 136 12.38 -7.80 0.13
C CYS A 136 13.15 -6.48 0.10
N ARG A 137 14.21 -6.40 -0.74
CA ARG A 137 15.18 -5.30 -0.71
C ARG A 137 14.61 -3.93 -1.10
N PHE A 138 13.55 -3.91 -1.90
CA PHE A 138 12.87 -2.69 -2.34
C PHE A 138 11.75 -2.25 -1.39
N CYS A 139 11.31 -3.14 -0.50
CA CYS A 139 10.13 -2.92 0.31
C CYS A 139 10.43 -2.07 1.55
N VAL A 140 9.58 -1.08 1.81
CA VAL A 140 9.70 -0.20 2.98
C VAL A 140 9.31 -0.90 4.29
N VAL A 141 8.50 -1.97 4.21
CA VAL A 141 7.87 -2.59 5.37
C VAL A 141 8.88 -3.04 6.42
N PRO A 142 9.97 -3.78 6.08
CA PRO A 142 10.96 -4.17 7.08
C PRO A 142 11.69 -2.98 7.71
N SER A 143 11.90 -1.91 6.94
CA SER A 143 12.62 -0.72 7.41
C SER A 143 11.75 0.20 8.27
N ALA A 144 10.44 0.30 7.98
CA ALA A 144 9.53 1.20 8.66
C ALA A 144 8.86 0.57 9.90
N TRP A 145 8.51 -0.72 9.83
CA TRP A 145 7.62 -1.33 10.80
C TRP A 145 8.24 -2.43 11.67
N GLY A 146 9.45 -2.88 11.32
CA GLY A 146 10.17 -3.90 12.08
C GLY A 146 9.50 -5.28 12.01
N ARG A 147 9.33 -5.92 13.19
CA ARG A 147 8.74 -7.27 13.29
C ARG A 147 7.24 -7.28 12.95
N PRO A 148 6.72 -8.39 12.38
CA PRO A 148 5.28 -8.57 12.22
C PRO A 148 4.54 -8.56 13.56
N LEU A 149 3.36 -7.94 13.58
CA LEU A 149 2.45 -7.87 14.72
C LEU A 149 1.07 -8.39 14.30
N GLN A 150 0.34 -8.97 15.26
CA GLN A 150 -1.00 -9.53 15.05
C GLN A 150 -1.97 -8.97 16.08
N ARG A 151 -3.18 -8.64 15.66
CA ARG A 151 -4.29 -8.38 16.58
C ARG A 151 -4.88 -9.72 17.03
N PRO A 152 -5.36 -9.87 18.26
CA PRO A 152 -6.14 -11.03 18.63
C PRO A 152 -7.33 -11.23 17.66
N VAL A 153 -7.57 -12.45 17.20
CA VAL A 153 -8.65 -12.74 16.24
C VAL A 153 -10.00 -12.25 16.75
N GLY A 154 -10.25 -12.38 18.07
CA GLY A 154 -11.45 -11.86 18.72
C GLY A 154 -11.66 -10.36 18.54
N ASP A 155 -10.60 -9.56 18.63
CA ASP A 155 -10.64 -8.09 18.44
C ASP A 155 -10.94 -7.73 16.99
N VAL A 156 -10.36 -8.45 16.04
CA VAL A 156 -10.63 -8.27 14.60
C VAL A 156 -12.10 -8.57 14.29
N VAL A 157 -12.62 -9.68 14.82
CA VAL A 157 -14.02 -10.08 14.66
C VAL A 157 -14.97 -9.06 15.31
N ALA A 158 -14.62 -8.53 16.48
CA ALA A 158 -15.40 -7.50 17.15
C ALA A 158 -15.48 -6.20 16.34
N ASP A 159 -14.35 -5.74 15.77
CA ASP A 159 -14.28 -4.58 14.89
C ASP A 159 -15.19 -4.77 13.64
N ILE A 160 -15.09 -5.95 13.00
CA ILE A 160 -15.93 -6.29 11.84
C ILE A 160 -17.41 -6.28 12.20
N LYS A 161 -17.80 -6.86 13.32
CA LYS A 161 -19.20 -6.88 13.77
C LYS A 161 -19.74 -5.47 14.02
N GLN A 162 -18.91 -4.56 14.54
CA GLN A 162 -19.30 -3.17 14.77
C GLN A 162 -19.61 -2.43 13.46
N MET A 163 -18.91 -2.73 12.37
CA MET A 163 -19.15 -2.10 11.08
C MET A 163 -20.52 -2.41 10.48
N ARG A 164 -21.20 -3.49 10.90
CA ARG A 164 -22.51 -3.97 10.40
C ARG A 164 -22.58 -4.14 8.88
N MET A 165 -21.46 -4.37 8.22
CA MET A 165 -21.35 -4.47 6.77
C MET A 165 -20.97 -5.90 6.36
N ARG A 166 -21.30 -6.26 5.11
CA ARG A 166 -21.03 -7.60 4.58
C ARG A 166 -19.89 -7.64 3.55
N ARG A 167 -19.31 -6.49 3.24
CA ARG A 167 -18.17 -6.38 2.33
C ARG A 167 -17.10 -5.54 3.00
N LEU A 168 -15.88 -6.04 3.01
CA LEU A 168 -14.74 -5.35 3.61
C LEU A 168 -13.44 -5.64 2.87
N ILE A 169 -12.43 -4.82 3.13
CA ILE A 169 -11.08 -4.99 2.62
C ILE A 169 -10.13 -5.07 3.81
N PHE A 170 -9.31 -6.12 3.85
CA PHE A 170 -8.16 -6.20 4.73
C PHE A 170 -7.03 -5.34 4.17
N LEU A 171 -6.48 -4.45 5.01
CA LEU A 171 -5.36 -3.55 4.66
C LEU A 171 -3.99 -4.17 4.97
N ASP A 172 -4.00 -5.39 5.45
CA ASP A 172 -2.81 -6.14 5.83
C ASP A 172 -1.83 -6.26 4.66
N LEU A 173 -0.55 -6.03 4.91
CA LEU A 173 0.50 -6.12 3.89
C LEU A 173 0.81 -7.57 3.50
N ASN A 174 0.56 -8.51 4.40
CA ASN A 174 0.62 -9.94 4.16
C ASN A 174 -0.26 -10.68 5.18
N LEU A 175 -1.52 -10.90 4.84
CA LEU A 175 -2.52 -11.49 5.74
C LEU A 175 -2.20 -12.93 6.17
N ILE A 176 -1.32 -13.62 5.44
CA ILE A 176 -0.89 -14.99 5.72
C ILE A 176 0.57 -15.06 6.24
N ALA A 177 1.08 -13.98 6.80
CA ALA A 177 2.44 -13.96 7.35
C ALA A 177 2.65 -15.06 8.42
N ASP A 178 1.61 -15.37 9.16
CA ASP A 178 1.50 -16.50 10.05
C ASP A 178 0.31 -17.36 9.59
N VAL A 179 0.58 -18.59 9.18
CA VAL A 179 -0.40 -19.48 8.57
C VAL A 179 -1.43 -19.95 9.59
N ASP A 180 -1.01 -20.25 10.82
CA ASP A 180 -1.91 -20.74 11.87
C ASP A 180 -2.88 -19.64 12.31
N TYR A 181 -2.38 -18.41 12.48
CA TYR A 181 -3.22 -17.24 12.74
C TYR A 181 -4.20 -16.99 11.59
N ALA A 182 -3.75 -17.09 10.33
CA ALA A 182 -4.63 -16.90 9.18
C ALA A 182 -5.73 -17.96 9.11
N LYS A 183 -5.43 -19.23 9.41
CA LYS A 183 -6.42 -20.31 9.49
C LYS A 183 -7.45 -20.06 10.59
N GLU A 184 -7.02 -19.62 11.78
CA GLU A 184 -7.92 -19.24 12.87
C GLU A 184 -8.84 -18.09 12.43
N LEU A 185 -8.27 -17.01 11.89
CA LEU A 185 -9.01 -15.85 11.41
C LEU A 185 -10.04 -16.24 10.34
N PHE A 186 -9.65 -17.01 9.33
CA PHE A 186 -10.56 -17.41 8.25
C PHE A 186 -11.66 -18.34 8.75
N THR A 187 -11.40 -19.17 9.76
CA THR A 187 -12.41 -20.02 10.40
C THR A 187 -13.47 -19.16 11.09
N GLU A 188 -13.08 -18.17 11.85
CA GLU A 188 -14.01 -17.23 12.49
C GLU A 188 -14.79 -16.40 11.47
N LEU A 189 -14.14 -15.88 10.42
CA LEU A 189 -14.78 -15.11 9.37
C LEU A 189 -15.83 -15.91 8.59
N ALA A 190 -15.65 -17.22 8.42
CA ALA A 190 -16.62 -18.09 7.74
C ALA A 190 -18.00 -18.05 8.40
N THR A 191 -18.06 -17.84 9.72
CA THR A 191 -19.31 -17.74 10.48
C THR A 191 -20.09 -16.45 10.19
N LEU A 192 -19.42 -15.39 9.72
CA LEU A 192 -19.98 -14.05 9.56
C LEU A 192 -20.64 -13.82 8.19
N LYS A 193 -20.51 -14.77 7.25
CA LYS A 193 -21.08 -14.69 5.89
C LYS A 193 -20.69 -13.41 5.13
N LEU A 194 -19.42 -13.02 5.22
CA LEU A 194 -18.86 -11.84 4.60
C LEU A 194 -18.44 -12.09 3.14
N LYS A 195 -18.15 -10.99 2.44
CA LYS A 195 -17.32 -10.99 1.24
C LYS A 195 -16.15 -10.06 1.50
N TRP A 196 -14.94 -10.52 1.29
CA TRP A 196 -13.76 -9.72 1.57
C TRP A 196 -12.69 -9.85 0.49
N GLY A 197 -11.83 -8.85 0.42
CA GLY A 197 -10.59 -8.84 -0.33
C GLY A 197 -9.43 -8.42 0.56
N GLY A 198 -8.20 -8.70 0.15
CA GLY A 198 -7.01 -8.34 0.93
C GLY A 198 -5.73 -8.53 0.13
N LEU A 199 -4.58 -8.37 0.80
CA LEU A 199 -3.26 -8.54 0.23
C LEU A 199 -2.58 -9.75 0.86
N THR A 200 -1.87 -10.50 0.02
CA THR A 200 -1.08 -11.64 0.47
C THR A 200 0.04 -11.95 -0.51
N THR A 201 0.84 -12.97 -0.21
CA THR A 201 1.84 -13.49 -1.14
C THR A 201 1.29 -14.67 -1.96
N THR A 202 1.99 -15.03 -3.03
CA THR A 202 1.68 -16.22 -3.84
C THR A 202 1.70 -17.51 -3.05
N MET A 203 2.31 -17.52 -1.86
CA MET A 203 2.39 -18.67 -0.95
C MET A 203 1.02 -19.17 -0.47
N ILE A 204 -0.04 -18.36 -0.55
CA ILE A 204 -1.40 -18.81 -0.23
C ILE A 204 -1.81 -20.04 -1.05
N ALA A 205 -1.28 -20.18 -2.25
CA ALA A 205 -1.55 -21.32 -3.11
C ALA A 205 -0.75 -22.59 -2.76
N TRP A 206 0.16 -22.55 -1.77
CA TRP A 206 0.95 -23.73 -1.38
C TRP A 206 0.22 -24.63 -0.37
N ASP A 207 -0.78 -24.10 0.33
CA ASP A 207 -1.54 -24.79 1.37
C ASP A 207 -3.01 -24.87 0.94
N ASP A 208 -3.48 -26.08 0.60
CA ASP A 208 -4.85 -26.31 0.15
C ASP A 208 -5.88 -26.01 1.26
N GLU A 209 -5.57 -26.33 2.50
CA GLU A 209 -6.45 -26.07 3.62
C GLU A 209 -6.62 -24.55 3.85
N LEU A 210 -5.53 -23.79 3.84
CA LEU A 210 -5.54 -22.34 3.97
C LEU A 210 -6.35 -21.70 2.84
N LEU A 211 -6.14 -22.16 1.60
CA LEU A 211 -6.81 -21.64 0.42
C LEU A 211 -8.33 -21.96 0.45
N ASP A 212 -8.70 -23.16 0.87
CA ASP A 212 -10.10 -23.57 1.05
C ASP A 212 -10.78 -22.79 2.20
N LEU A 213 -10.07 -22.55 3.30
CA LEU A 213 -10.55 -21.70 4.39
C LEU A 213 -10.75 -20.25 3.93
N ALA A 214 -9.82 -19.68 3.17
CA ALA A 214 -9.98 -18.36 2.60
C ALA A 214 -11.23 -18.26 1.72
N ALA A 215 -11.45 -19.23 0.82
CA ALA A 215 -12.63 -19.25 -0.04
C ALA A 215 -13.95 -19.36 0.78
N ARG A 216 -14.00 -20.28 1.76
CA ARG A 216 -15.15 -20.49 2.64
C ARG A 216 -15.44 -19.31 3.56
N SER A 217 -14.40 -18.58 4.01
CA SER A 217 -14.54 -17.38 4.82
C SER A 217 -15.13 -16.20 4.04
N GLY A 218 -15.26 -16.34 2.71
CA GLY A 218 -15.84 -15.33 1.84
C GLY A 218 -14.83 -14.47 1.09
N CYS A 219 -13.57 -14.89 0.99
CA CYS A 219 -12.60 -14.26 0.11
C CYS A 219 -13.12 -14.19 -1.33
N ARG A 220 -13.02 -13.02 -1.96
CA ARG A 220 -13.44 -12.79 -3.34
C ARG A 220 -12.35 -12.19 -4.21
N GLY A 221 -11.31 -11.65 -3.63
CA GLY A 221 -10.19 -11.10 -4.40
C GLY A 221 -8.97 -10.91 -3.54
N LEU A 222 -7.81 -11.20 -4.11
CA LEU A 222 -6.52 -11.04 -3.46
C LEU A 222 -5.57 -10.24 -4.35
N LEU A 223 -4.89 -9.28 -3.73
CA LEU A 223 -3.73 -8.64 -4.33
C LEU A 223 -2.52 -9.50 -4.05
N LEU A 224 -1.84 -9.91 -5.11
CA LEU A 224 -0.64 -10.75 -5.07
C LEU A 224 0.54 -10.04 -5.73
N GLY A 225 1.66 -9.99 -5.05
CA GLY A 225 2.92 -9.51 -5.62
C GLY A 225 3.62 -10.62 -6.39
N PHE A 226 3.48 -10.65 -7.72
CA PHE A 226 4.28 -11.47 -8.62
C PHE A 226 5.67 -10.87 -8.83
N GLU A 227 5.74 -9.56 -8.92
CA GLU A 227 6.87 -8.67 -9.15
C GLU A 227 7.52 -8.88 -10.51
N SER A 228 8.12 -10.05 -10.78
CA SER A 228 8.79 -10.35 -12.03
C SER A 228 8.59 -11.81 -12.46
N LEU A 229 8.68 -12.07 -13.75
CA LEU A 229 8.77 -13.40 -14.34
C LEU A 229 10.23 -13.90 -14.37
N SER A 230 11.18 -12.99 -14.24
CA SER A 230 12.61 -13.30 -14.24
C SER A 230 13.06 -13.85 -12.90
N ARG A 231 13.62 -15.06 -12.90
CA ARG A 231 14.25 -15.66 -11.71
C ARG A 231 15.42 -14.81 -11.20
N GLY A 232 16.16 -14.15 -12.09
CA GLY A 232 17.26 -13.27 -11.73
C GLY A 232 16.77 -12.07 -10.92
N SER A 233 15.77 -11.37 -11.43
CA SER A 233 15.15 -10.22 -10.76
C SER A 233 14.54 -10.60 -9.41
N LEU A 234 13.89 -11.77 -9.30
CA LEU A 234 13.36 -12.29 -8.03
C LEU A 234 14.45 -12.61 -7.02
N ALA A 235 15.58 -13.17 -7.46
CA ALA A 235 16.73 -13.46 -6.60
C ALA A 235 17.38 -12.16 -6.08
N GLU A 236 17.57 -11.18 -6.95
CA GLU A 236 18.12 -9.87 -6.63
C GLU A 236 17.29 -9.18 -5.52
N THR A 237 15.97 -9.28 -5.58
CA THR A 237 15.06 -8.64 -4.63
C THR A 237 14.86 -9.42 -3.33
N ARG A 238 15.49 -10.58 -3.15
CA ARG A 238 15.27 -11.52 -2.04
C ARG A 238 13.82 -12.02 -1.94
N LYS A 239 13.10 -12.07 -3.08
CA LYS A 239 11.76 -12.67 -3.15
C LYS A 239 11.84 -14.13 -3.61
N SER A 240 12.75 -14.89 -3.02
CA SER A 240 13.10 -16.25 -3.42
C SER A 240 11.95 -17.25 -3.35
N PHE A 241 10.92 -17.00 -2.53
CA PHE A 241 9.74 -17.86 -2.49
C PHE A 241 8.97 -17.84 -3.81
N ASN A 242 8.91 -16.69 -4.52
CA ASN A 242 8.31 -16.62 -5.85
C ASN A 242 9.08 -17.44 -6.90
N MET A 243 10.40 -17.65 -6.74
CA MET A 243 11.20 -18.47 -7.66
C MET A 243 10.81 -19.95 -7.65
N ARG A 244 10.22 -20.43 -6.55
CA ARG A 244 9.77 -21.82 -6.37
C ARG A 244 8.29 -22.00 -6.72
N THR A 245 7.63 -20.92 -7.08
CA THR A 245 6.18 -20.88 -7.31
C THR A 245 5.90 -20.92 -8.81
N ASP A 246 5.09 -21.89 -9.23
CA ASP A 246 4.49 -21.88 -10.55
C ASP A 246 3.31 -20.91 -10.56
N TYR A 247 3.47 -19.78 -11.24
CA TYR A 247 2.44 -18.74 -11.31
C TYR A 247 1.19 -19.18 -12.07
N TYR A 248 1.31 -20.10 -13.03
CA TYR A 248 0.14 -20.71 -13.70
C TYR A 248 -0.69 -21.51 -12.70
N ASP A 249 -0.04 -22.29 -11.85
CA ASP A 249 -0.73 -23.08 -10.81
C ASP A 249 -1.38 -22.16 -9.76
N VAL A 250 -0.70 -21.11 -9.33
CA VAL A 250 -1.27 -20.11 -8.39
C VAL A 250 -2.58 -19.53 -8.93
N VAL A 251 -2.56 -19.04 -10.18
CA VAL A 251 -3.74 -18.43 -10.79
C VAL A 251 -4.87 -19.44 -10.94
N ARG A 252 -4.57 -20.63 -11.46
CA ARG A 252 -5.53 -21.71 -11.62
C ARG A 252 -6.23 -22.06 -10.28
N ARG A 253 -5.45 -22.28 -9.23
CA ARG A 253 -5.95 -22.69 -7.90
C ARG A 253 -6.85 -21.65 -7.24
N LEU A 254 -6.52 -20.36 -7.40
CA LEU A 254 -7.36 -19.27 -6.91
C LEU A 254 -8.66 -19.16 -7.71
N HIS A 255 -8.58 -19.23 -9.03
CA HIS A 255 -9.72 -19.16 -9.91
C HIS A 255 -10.70 -20.34 -9.68
N GLU A 256 -10.19 -21.55 -9.49
CA GLU A 256 -11.01 -22.75 -9.15
C GLU A 256 -11.84 -22.54 -7.88
N ARG A 257 -11.41 -21.65 -6.98
CA ARG A 257 -12.11 -21.29 -5.73
C ARG A 257 -12.91 -19.99 -5.82
N GLY A 258 -13.03 -19.42 -7.00
CA GLY A 258 -13.79 -18.19 -7.25
C GLY A 258 -13.16 -16.94 -6.65
N ILE A 259 -11.85 -16.95 -6.43
CA ILE A 259 -11.06 -15.82 -5.91
C ILE A 259 -10.40 -15.10 -7.09
N SER A 260 -10.74 -13.83 -7.30
CA SER A 260 -10.13 -13.00 -8.32
C SER A 260 -8.74 -12.49 -7.89
N ILE A 261 -7.91 -12.19 -8.88
CA ILE A 261 -6.51 -11.81 -8.65
C ILE A 261 -6.25 -10.40 -9.15
N MET A 262 -5.78 -9.54 -8.24
CA MET A 262 -5.06 -8.33 -8.59
C MET A 262 -3.57 -8.64 -8.59
N GLY A 263 -2.96 -8.80 -9.77
CA GLY A 263 -1.55 -9.19 -9.92
C GLY A 263 -0.66 -7.98 -10.05
N CYS A 264 0.28 -7.79 -9.10
CA CYS A 264 1.24 -6.69 -9.14
C CYS A 264 2.57 -7.15 -9.75
N PHE A 265 3.05 -6.38 -10.73
CA PHE A 265 4.34 -6.54 -11.40
C PHE A 265 5.14 -5.24 -11.28
N VAL A 266 6.46 -5.37 -11.18
CA VAL A 266 7.40 -4.26 -11.05
C VAL A 266 8.40 -4.35 -12.18
N PHE A 267 8.67 -3.25 -12.86
CA PHE A 267 9.65 -3.13 -13.93
C PHE A 267 10.83 -2.24 -13.49
N GLY A 268 12.00 -2.51 -14.05
CA GLY A 268 13.22 -1.73 -13.81
C GLY A 268 14.22 -2.41 -12.89
N PHE A 269 14.12 -3.72 -12.68
CA PHE A 269 15.18 -4.51 -12.04
C PHE A 269 16.45 -4.54 -12.91
N ASP A 270 17.60 -4.76 -12.31
CA ASP A 270 18.87 -4.76 -13.02
C ASP A 270 18.96 -5.82 -14.14
N GLY A 271 18.21 -6.92 -14.00
CA GLY A 271 18.09 -7.96 -15.02
C GLY A 271 17.03 -7.71 -16.10
N ASP A 272 16.25 -6.66 -16.02
CA ASP A 272 15.15 -6.42 -16.95
C ASP A 272 15.66 -5.78 -18.24
N THR A 273 15.46 -6.48 -19.36
CA THR A 273 15.68 -5.97 -20.72
C THR A 273 14.38 -5.41 -21.32
N PRO A 274 14.43 -4.65 -22.43
CA PRO A 274 13.22 -4.03 -23.01
C PRO A 274 12.06 -4.96 -23.36
N ASP A 275 12.30 -6.25 -23.53
CA ASP A 275 11.28 -7.26 -23.80
C ASP A 275 10.47 -7.69 -22.57
N VAL A 276 10.88 -7.28 -21.35
CA VAL A 276 10.17 -7.60 -20.09
C VAL A 276 8.71 -7.15 -20.12
N PHE A 277 8.41 -6.03 -20.77
CA PHE A 277 7.05 -5.50 -20.85
C PHE A 277 6.12 -6.42 -21.63
N GLU A 278 6.56 -6.83 -22.83
CA GLU A 278 5.79 -7.73 -23.69
C GLU A 278 5.63 -9.11 -23.04
N GLN A 279 6.70 -9.69 -22.52
CA GLN A 279 6.67 -10.97 -21.83
C GLN A 279 5.69 -10.95 -20.64
N THR A 280 5.67 -9.86 -19.86
CA THR A 280 4.76 -9.74 -18.73
C THR A 280 3.31 -9.58 -19.16
N VAL A 281 3.04 -8.78 -20.19
CA VAL A 281 1.69 -8.62 -20.74
C VAL A 281 1.19 -9.92 -21.32
N ASP A 282 2.01 -10.65 -22.07
CA ASP A 282 1.65 -11.95 -22.65
C ASP A 282 1.33 -12.97 -21.55
N PHE A 283 2.14 -13.07 -20.51
CA PHE A 283 1.86 -13.89 -19.36
C PHE A 283 0.50 -13.53 -18.70
N VAL A 284 0.27 -12.24 -18.43
CA VAL A 284 -0.98 -11.75 -17.84
C VAL A 284 -2.20 -12.14 -18.68
N MET A 285 -2.06 -12.08 -20.01
CA MET A 285 -3.12 -12.45 -20.96
C MET A 285 -3.31 -13.95 -21.07
N ASP A 286 -2.27 -14.73 -20.85
CA ASP A 286 -2.29 -16.19 -20.95
C ASP A 286 -2.95 -16.82 -19.73
N VAL A 287 -2.56 -16.39 -18.53
CA VAL A 287 -3.12 -16.89 -17.27
C VAL A 287 -4.41 -16.17 -16.85
N ASN A 288 -4.82 -15.13 -17.57
CA ASN A 288 -6.03 -14.33 -17.33
C ASN A 288 -6.06 -13.66 -15.95
N ILE A 289 -4.98 -12.94 -15.56
CA ILE A 289 -5.00 -12.10 -14.37
C ILE A 289 -6.17 -11.11 -14.45
N ASP A 290 -7.03 -11.08 -13.44
CA ASP A 290 -8.29 -10.30 -13.51
C ASP A 290 -8.05 -8.79 -13.49
N LEU A 291 -7.13 -8.30 -12.66
CA LEU A 291 -6.75 -6.90 -12.52
C LEU A 291 -5.22 -6.76 -12.42
N PRO A 292 -4.48 -6.77 -13.53
CA PRO A 292 -3.03 -6.56 -13.48
C PRO A 292 -2.66 -5.13 -13.14
N ARG A 293 -1.60 -4.96 -12.36
CA ARG A 293 -1.00 -3.67 -12.01
C ARG A 293 0.49 -3.70 -12.31
N TYR A 294 0.99 -2.59 -12.84
CA TYR A 294 2.39 -2.39 -13.14
C TYR A 294 2.91 -1.20 -12.37
N ALA A 295 4.08 -1.35 -11.77
CA ALA A 295 4.79 -0.27 -11.09
C ALA A 295 6.23 -0.22 -11.58
N ILE A 296 6.83 0.95 -11.46
CA ILE A 296 8.25 1.16 -11.67
C ILE A 296 8.97 0.91 -10.33
N LEU A 297 10.08 0.19 -10.38
CA LEU A 297 10.91 -0.07 -9.23
C LEU A 297 11.35 1.25 -8.59
N THR A 298 10.89 1.50 -7.38
CA THR A 298 11.15 2.74 -6.66
C THR A 298 12.04 2.45 -5.45
N PRO A 299 13.26 2.98 -5.43
CA PRO A 299 14.16 2.85 -4.30
C PRO A 299 13.73 3.79 -3.16
N PHE A 300 12.76 3.38 -2.36
CA PHE A 300 12.31 4.17 -1.21
C PHE A 300 13.43 4.39 -0.19
N PRO A 301 13.47 5.56 0.49
CA PRO A 301 14.52 5.88 1.44
C PRO A 301 14.67 4.81 2.53
N SER A 302 15.87 4.66 3.06
CA SER A 302 16.24 3.69 4.10
C SER A 302 16.06 2.21 3.73
N THR A 303 15.66 1.87 2.49
CA THR A 303 15.64 0.48 2.02
C THR A 303 17.06 0.01 1.61
N PRO A 304 17.31 -1.30 1.62
CA PRO A 304 18.56 -1.85 1.08
C PRO A 304 18.79 -1.49 -0.40
N LEU A 305 17.71 -1.40 -1.19
CA LEU A 305 17.79 -1.00 -2.60
C LEU A 305 18.24 0.47 -2.74
N PHE A 306 17.65 1.38 -1.95
CA PHE A 306 18.04 2.79 -1.99
C PHE A 306 19.53 2.96 -1.70
N ARG A 307 20.02 2.35 -0.62
CA ARG A 307 21.44 2.41 -0.25
C ARG A 307 22.36 1.85 -1.33
N GLN A 308 21.95 0.77 -2.02
CA GLN A 308 22.73 0.23 -3.11
C GLN A 308 22.82 1.22 -4.27
N LEU A 309 21.66 1.69 -4.78
CA LEU A 309 21.62 2.59 -5.94
C LEU A 309 22.26 3.94 -5.65
N GLU A 310 22.18 4.42 -4.41
CA GLU A 310 22.88 5.62 -3.96
C GLU A 310 24.39 5.44 -4.01
N ASN A 311 24.92 4.35 -3.49
CA ASN A 311 26.36 4.02 -3.54
C ASN A 311 26.87 3.81 -4.98
N GLU A 312 26.02 3.34 -5.88
CA GLU A 312 26.30 3.18 -7.30
C GLU A 312 26.15 4.49 -8.10
N GLY A 313 25.66 5.57 -7.48
CA GLY A 313 25.41 6.84 -8.15
C GLY A 313 24.22 6.81 -9.13
N ARG A 314 23.29 5.89 -8.96
CA ARG A 314 22.14 5.64 -9.85
C ARG A 314 20.83 6.25 -9.38
N ILE A 315 20.81 7.05 -8.33
CA ILE A 315 19.63 7.85 -7.92
C ILE A 315 19.59 9.10 -8.80
N LEU A 316 18.53 9.27 -9.60
CA LEU A 316 18.36 10.40 -10.52
C LEU A 316 17.85 11.66 -9.82
N THR A 317 17.06 11.50 -8.79
CA THR A 317 16.45 12.63 -8.06
C THR A 317 16.13 12.23 -6.63
N ARG A 318 16.09 13.24 -5.74
CA ARG A 318 15.57 13.10 -4.35
C ARG A 318 14.30 13.93 -4.13
N ASP A 319 13.64 14.32 -5.20
CA ASP A 319 12.28 14.85 -5.09
C ASP A 319 11.34 13.72 -4.69
N TRP A 320 11.01 13.68 -3.41
CA TRP A 320 10.17 12.63 -2.84
C TRP A 320 8.78 12.57 -3.47
N SER A 321 8.28 13.66 -4.07
CA SER A 321 6.99 13.65 -4.77
C SER A 321 6.95 12.69 -5.96
N LEU A 322 8.10 12.30 -6.49
CA LEU A 322 8.25 11.37 -7.60
C LEU A 322 8.42 9.91 -7.14
N TYR A 323 8.48 9.65 -5.81
CA TYR A 323 8.63 8.30 -5.26
C TYR A 323 7.26 7.65 -5.03
N ASP A 324 6.55 7.39 -6.12
CA ASP A 324 5.15 6.92 -6.13
C ASP A 324 4.94 5.57 -6.87
N GLY A 325 6.01 4.97 -7.37
CA GLY A 325 5.94 3.73 -8.17
C GLY A 325 5.53 3.94 -9.62
N GLN A 326 5.39 5.20 -10.07
CA GLN A 326 4.98 5.56 -11.43
C GLN A 326 6.06 6.37 -12.17
N HIS A 327 6.90 7.08 -11.44
CA HIS A 327 8.02 7.83 -11.97
C HIS A 327 9.31 7.02 -11.93
N VAL A 328 10.20 7.28 -12.89
CA VAL A 328 11.55 6.72 -12.90
C VAL A 328 12.47 7.65 -12.10
N VAL A 329 12.90 7.20 -10.94
CA VAL A 329 13.77 7.98 -10.02
C VAL A 329 15.17 7.38 -9.88
N HIS A 330 15.46 6.33 -10.64
CA HIS A 330 16.78 5.69 -10.68
C HIS A 330 17.17 5.33 -12.11
N GLU A 331 18.45 5.12 -12.35
CA GLU A 331 18.98 4.66 -13.63
C GLU A 331 18.92 3.13 -13.72
N PRO A 332 18.09 2.55 -14.65
CA PRO A 332 18.06 1.11 -14.88
C PRO A 332 19.35 0.63 -15.56
N MET A 333 19.74 -0.63 -15.41
CA MET A 333 20.99 -1.14 -15.99
C MET A 333 20.89 -1.49 -17.48
N GLN A 334 19.72 -1.96 -17.93
CA GLN A 334 19.58 -2.60 -19.26
C GLN A 334 18.72 -1.77 -20.24
N MET A 335 18.25 -0.62 -19.82
CA MET A 335 17.43 0.28 -20.64
C MET A 335 17.57 1.72 -20.15
N SER A 336 17.13 2.72 -20.94
CA SER A 336 17.10 4.10 -20.46
C SER A 336 15.89 4.37 -19.55
N PRO A 337 15.95 5.42 -18.71
CA PRO A 337 14.79 5.86 -17.90
C PRO A 337 13.53 6.11 -18.75
N GLU A 338 13.67 6.72 -19.92
CA GLU A 338 12.55 7.02 -20.83
C GLU A 338 11.94 5.73 -21.40
N TRP A 339 12.80 4.73 -21.66
CA TRP A 339 12.32 3.43 -22.13
C TRP A 339 11.56 2.68 -21.05
N LEU A 340 12.05 2.71 -19.80
CA LEU A 340 11.37 2.13 -18.66
C LEU A 340 9.99 2.75 -18.45
N LEU A 341 9.89 4.09 -18.51
CA LEU A 341 8.62 4.80 -18.37
C LEU A 341 7.67 4.44 -19.51
N SER A 342 8.10 4.60 -20.76
CA SER A 342 7.26 4.35 -21.93
C SER A 342 6.82 2.89 -22.05
N GLY A 343 7.68 1.95 -21.72
CA GLY A 343 7.37 0.52 -21.69
C GLY A 343 6.33 0.17 -20.62
N THR A 344 6.45 0.78 -19.41
CA THR A 344 5.46 0.62 -18.35
C THR A 344 4.10 1.18 -18.78
N GLU A 345 4.07 2.38 -19.39
CA GLU A 345 2.82 2.96 -19.91
C GLU A 345 2.21 2.11 -21.03
N TRP A 346 3.05 1.55 -21.89
CA TRP A 346 2.60 0.64 -22.94
C TRP A 346 1.95 -0.62 -22.33
N ALA A 347 2.59 -1.22 -21.31
CA ALA A 347 2.03 -2.39 -20.63
C ALA A 347 0.65 -2.09 -20.03
N TRP A 348 0.49 -0.94 -19.36
CA TRP A 348 -0.80 -0.46 -18.86
C TRP A 348 -1.83 -0.35 -19.97
N LYS A 349 -1.55 0.41 -21.03
CA LYS A 349 -2.47 0.66 -22.14
C LYS A 349 -2.86 -0.63 -22.84
N ARG A 350 -1.87 -1.49 -23.17
CA ARG A 350 -2.07 -2.75 -23.87
C ARG A 350 -2.95 -3.74 -23.11
N THR A 351 -2.71 -3.84 -21.80
CA THR A 351 -3.47 -4.76 -20.93
C THR A 351 -4.91 -4.32 -20.76
N TYR A 352 -5.18 -3.02 -20.77
CA TYR A 352 -6.52 -2.48 -20.54
C TYR A 352 -7.23 -2.03 -21.83
N GLU A 353 -6.80 -2.49 -23.00
CA GLU A 353 -7.61 -2.43 -24.23
C GLU A 353 -8.89 -3.24 -24.07
N HIS A 354 -9.97 -2.83 -24.75
CA HIS A 354 -11.26 -3.53 -24.66
C HIS A 354 -11.16 -5.02 -25.00
N ARG A 355 -10.36 -5.37 -26.02
CA ARG A 355 -10.12 -6.77 -26.42
C ARG A 355 -9.40 -7.57 -25.34
N SER A 356 -8.39 -6.96 -24.71
CA SER A 356 -7.62 -7.57 -23.62
C SER A 356 -8.47 -7.81 -22.39
N ILE A 357 -9.31 -6.84 -22.01
CA ILE A 357 -10.28 -6.96 -20.92
C ILE A 357 -11.27 -8.10 -21.21
N ALA A 358 -11.85 -8.09 -22.41
CA ALA A 358 -12.83 -9.11 -22.80
C ALA A 358 -12.22 -10.52 -22.78
N LYS A 359 -11.02 -10.72 -23.34
CA LYS A 359 -10.32 -12.01 -23.33
C LYS A 359 -10.15 -12.53 -21.87
N ARG A 360 -9.57 -11.72 -20.98
CA ARG A 360 -9.29 -12.12 -19.60
C ARG A 360 -10.57 -12.48 -18.83
N LEU A 361 -11.60 -11.64 -18.91
CA LEU A 361 -12.83 -11.84 -18.15
C LEU A 361 -13.68 -13.01 -18.68
N LEU A 362 -13.73 -13.21 -20.01
CA LEU A 362 -14.47 -14.35 -20.59
C LEU A 362 -13.81 -15.69 -20.26
N CYS A 363 -12.49 -15.70 -20.06
CA CYS A 363 -11.76 -16.90 -19.67
C CYS A 363 -11.86 -17.18 -18.18
N SER A 364 -11.69 -16.20 -17.31
CA SER A 364 -11.77 -16.39 -15.86
C SER A 364 -13.21 -16.64 -15.38
N ARG A 365 -14.19 -15.98 -15.97
CA ARG A 365 -15.63 -16.04 -15.63
C ARG A 365 -15.95 -15.78 -14.16
N ILE A 366 -15.04 -15.18 -13.41
CA ILE A 366 -15.19 -14.90 -11.99
C ILE A 366 -15.79 -13.53 -11.81
N GLN A 367 -16.81 -13.39 -10.98
CA GLN A 367 -17.39 -12.11 -10.53
C GLN A 367 -17.58 -11.07 -11.65
N MET A 368 -17.94 -11.50 -12.84
CA MET A 368 -17.97 -10.75 -14.11
C MET A 368 -18.44 -9.29 -13.99
N PRO A 369 -19.57 -8.94 -13.33
CA PRO A 369 -20.04 -7.56 -13.30
C PRO A 369 -19.08 -6.64 -12.51
N THR A 370 -18.58 -7.10 -11.37
CA THR A 370 -17.69 -6.33 -10.50
C THR A 370 -16.33 -6.12 -11.17
N LEU A 371 -15.76 -7.18 -11.73
CA LEU A 371 -14.48 -7.12 -12.42
C LEU A 371 -14.55 -6.31 -13.73
N TYR A 372 -15.66 -6.37 -14.44
CA TYR A 372 -15.84 -5.53 -15.63
C TYR A 372 -15.81 -4.05 -15.27
N ALA A 373 -16.58 -3.65 -14.24
CA ALA A 373 -16.56 -2.26 -13.76
C ALA A 373 -15.15 -1.81 -13.29
N ALA A 374 -14.45 -2.67 -12.54
CA ALA A 374 -13.08 -2.39 -12.10
C ALA A 374 -12.11 -2.27 -13.29
N ASN A 375 -12.21 -3.13 -14.30
CA ASN A 375 -11.38 -3.05 -15.50
C ASN A 375 -11.64 -1.76 -16.30
N LEU A 376 -12.88 -1.27 -16.37
CA LEU A 376 -13.19 0.03 -16.98
C LEU A 376 -12.55 1.19 -16.20
N GLY A 377 -12.55 1.14 -14.89
CA GLY A 377 -11.83 2.10 -14.05
C GLY A 377 -10.33 2.08 -14.31
N TYR A 378 -9.72 0.90 -14.35
CA TYR A 378 -8.30 0.76 -14.69
C TYR A 378 -7.99 1.14 -16.15
N ARG A 379 -8.92 0.94 -17.09
CA ARG A 379 -8.77 1.47 -18.44
C ARG A 379 -8.73 3.00 -18.48
N PHE A 380 -9.61 3.65 -17.71
CA PHE A 380 -9.56 5.11 -17.56
C PHE A 380 -8.21 5.54 -16.98
N TYR A 381 -7.75 4.89 -15.90
CA TYR A 381 -6.44 5.12 -15.31
C TYR A 381 -5.31 4.95 -16.33
N ALA A 382 -5.26 3.83 -17.05
CA ALA A 382 -4.22 3.51 -18.04
C ALA A 382 -4.13 4.53 -19.20
N ASN A 383 -5.25 5.18 -19.53
CA ASN A 383 -5.28 6.22 -20.58
C ASN A 383 -5.02 7.64 -20.05
N ASN A 384 -4.91 7.81 -18.74
CA ASN A 384 -4.71 9.12 -18.10
C ASN A 384 -3.59 9.06 -17.06
N LEU A 385 -2.57 8.23 -17.26
CA LEU A 385 -1.51 7.98 -16.29
C LEU A 385 -0.86 9.27 -15.78
N SER A 386 -0.55 10.21 -16.70
CA SER A 386 0.07 11.48 -16.32
C SER A 386 -0.76 12.34 -15.35
N THR A 387 -2.08 12.11 -15.28
CA THR A 387 -2.96 12.78 -14.32
C THR A 387 -2.85 12.17 -12.91
N PHE A 388 -2.40 10.92 -12.83
CA PHE A 388 -2.36 10.15 -11.58
C PHE A 388 -0.94 9.87 -11.07
N TYR A 389 0.08 10.49 -11.65
CA TYR A 389 1.48 10.26 -11.27
C TYR A 389 1.86 10.82 -9.91
N ASN A 390 0.91 11.38 -9.16
CA ASN A 390 1.15 11.96 -7.86
C ASN A 390 0.14 11.49 -6.83
N CYS A 391 0.57 11.38 -5.58
CA CYS A 391 -0.29 11.01 -4.47
C CYS A 391 -1.36 12.09 -4.15
N ASP A 392 -1.16 13.31 -4.61
CA ASP A 392 -2.04 14.48 -4.35
C ASP A 392 -2.81 14.96 -5.58
N TRP A 393 -3.04 14.11 -6.57
CA TRP A 393 -3.66 14.46 -7.86
C TRP A 393 -5.05 15.11 -7.74
N VAL A 394 -5.83 14.75 -6.73
CA VAL A 394 -7.18 15.31 -6.50
C VAL A 394 -7.08 16.80 -6.21
N VAL A 395 -6.23 17.16 -5.27
CA VAL A 395 -6.00 18.56 -4.86
C VAL A 395 -5.42 19.37 -6.01
N ARG A 396 -4.51 18.80 -6.80
CA ARG A 396 -3.95 19.47 -8.00
C ARG A 396 -4.99 19.71 -9.07
N ARG A 397 -5.94 18.80 -9.25
CA ARG A 397 -7.01 18.96 -10.24
C ARG A 397 -7.96 20.10 -9.87
N GLU A 398 -8.29 20.25 -8.61
CA GLU A 398 -9.12 21.37 -8.12
C GLU A 398 -8.40 22.70 -8.35
N ARG A 399 -7.09 22.79 -8.05
CA ARG A 399 -6.27 23.99 -8.33
C ARG A 399 -6.15 24.34 -9.80
N ALA A 400 -6.14 23.36 -10.68
CA ALA A 400 -6.08 23.57 -12.13
C ALA A 400 -7.45 23.97 -12.73
N ALA A 401 -8.53 23.70 -12.01
CA ALA A 401 -9.89 24.05 -12.42
C ALA A 401 -10.40 25.39 -11.82
N ALA A 402 -9.69 25.93 -10.82
CA ALA A 402 -9.90 27.24 -10.21
C ALA A 402 -9.03 28.30 -10.86
#